data_e517e56a05f8bf648b24e1f953cac7b5
#
_entry.id   e517e56a05f8bf648b24e1f953cac7b5
#
_cell.length_a   1.000
_cell.length_b   1.000
_cell.length_c   1.000
_cell.angle_alpha   90.00
_cell.angle_beta   90.00
_cell.angle_gamma   90.00
#
_symmetry.space_group_name_H-M   'P 1'
#
loop_
_entity.id
_entity.type
_entity.pdbx_description
1 polymer ?
#
loop_
_entity_poly.entity_id
_entity_poly.type
_entity_poly.pdbx_seq_one_letter_code
_entity_poly.pdbx_strand_id
1 'polypeptide(L)'
;TDTKFMIGSVSKPVTAFLVLLQVQKGLIDLHKTLSSYLPEFKNKPAANVTIKQLLSHTSGMPNYDVIKDFFPAVSRRSFTREEYLKVYIDSALSFEPGTRYAYSSWGYFTLGYLVEKITGKSYADLMKEEIFIPLKMEHSGSYYHTQVVPNRATGYDYSFGGFTSSDFRDQSNTMGTGDLYSTVEDMFAFHLAIANNKLLNKQLTNEML
;
A
#
# COMPACT_ATOMS: atom_id res chain seq x y z
N THR A 1 -20.77 -13.83 0.62
CA THR A 1 -20.46 -14.30 -0.74
C THR A 1 -18.96 -14.49 -0.87
N ASP A 2 -18.53 -15.41 -1.73
CA ASP A 2 -17.10 -15.70 -1.95
C ASP A 2 -16.50 -14.97 -3.18
N THR A 3 -17.25 -14.04 -3.78
CA THR A 3 -16.77 -13.21 -4.88
C THR A 3 -15.71 -12.24 -4.38
N LYS A 4 -14.52 -12.36 -4.94
CA LYS A 4 -13.35 -11.55 -4.61
C LYS A 4 -13.19 -10.38 -5.57
N PHE A 5 -13.01 -9.20 -5.05
CA PHE A 5 -12.79 -7.98 -5.83
C PHE A 5 -11.38 -7.44 -5.57
N MET A 6 -10.73 -6.95 -6.61
CA MET A 6 -9.58 -6.09 -6.42
C MET A 6 -10.05 -4.80 -5.73
N ILE A 7 -9.57 -4.54 -4.51
CA ILE A 7 -10.08 -3.41 -3.71
C ILE A 7 -9.34 -2.10 -3.97
N GLY A 8 -8.38 -2.11 -4.88
CA GLY A 8 -7.66 -0.90 -5.28
C GLY A 8 -7.12 -0.15 -4.08
N SER A 9 -7.28 1.17 -4.05
CA SER A 9 -6.73 2.02 -2.98
C SER A 9 -7.33 1.80 -1.59
N VAL A 10 -8.38 0.99 -1.44
CA VAL A 10 -8.83 0.49 -0.13
C VAL A 10 -7.80 -0.45 0.50
N SER A 11 -6.80 -0.91 -0.26
CA SER A 11 -5.61 -1.59 0.29
C SER A 11 -4.81 -0.70 1.25
N LYS A 12 -4.79 0.62 1.06
CA LYS A 12 -3.98 1.54 1.88
C LYS A 12 -4.34 1.55 3.37
N PRO A 13 -5.60 1.64 3.79
CA PRO A 13 -5.95 1.45 5.19
C PRO A 13 -5.43 0.14 5.80
N VAL A 14 -5.45 -0.96 5.02
CA VAL A 14 -4.92 -2.25 5.48
C VAL A 14 -3.40 -2.19 5.61
N THR A 15 -2.71 -1.53 4.66
CA THR A 15 -1.26 -1.26 4.75
C THR A 15 -0.91 -0.39 5.95
N ALA A 16 -1.68 0.68 6.20
CA ALA A 16 -1.49 1.54 7.37
C ALA A 16 -1.63 0.73 8.67
N PHE A 17 -2.64 -0.13 8.74
CA PHE A 17 -2.84 -1.02 9.86
C PHE A 17 -1.63 -1.95 10.09
N LEU A 18 -1.08 -2.55 9.01
CA LEU A 18 0.14 -3.36 9.10
C LEU A 18 1.33 -2.56 9.62
N VAL A 19 1.55 -1.34 9.13
CA VAL A 19 2.61 -0.45 9.62
C VAL A 19 2.44 -0.16 11.11
N LEU A 20 1.22 0.15 11.55
CA LEU A 20 0.92 0.42 12.96
C LEU A 20 1.08 -0.83 13.85
N LEU A 21 0.86 -2.02 13.32
CA LEU A 21 1.23 -3.25 14.03
C LEU A 21 2.75 -3.35 14.26
N GLN A 22 3.58 -2.92 13.29
CA GLN A 22 5.03 -2.85 13.49
C GLN A 22 5.44 -1.75 14.48
N VAL A 23 4.69 -0.63 14.52
CA VAL A 23 4.84 0.41 15.57
C VAL A 23 4.53 -0.18 16.94
N GLN A 24 3.43 -0.91 17.08
CA GLN A 24 3.05 -1.57 18.34
C GLN A 24 4.09 -2.57 18.83
N LYS A 25 4.81 -3.22 17.92
CA LYS A 25 5.93 -4.13 18.23
C LYS A 25 7.24 -3.40 18.53
N GLY A 26 7.29 -2.07 18.42
CA GLY A 26 8.49 -1.27 18.61
C GLY A 26 9.52 -1.34 17.47
N LEU A 27 9.14 -1.91 16.32
CA LEU A 27 10.02 -2.02 15.15
C LEU A 27 10.04 -0.74 14.32
N ILE A 28 8.95 0.03 14.33
CA ILE A 28 8.81 1.31 13.63
C ILE A 28 8.44 2.41 14.64
N ASP A 29 9.05 3.58 14.47
CA ASP A 29 8.68 4.82 15.13
C ASP A 29 8.12 5.77 14.08
N LEU A 30 6.90 6.27 14.29
CA LEU A 30 6.19 7.15 13.36
C LEU A 30 6.93 8.47 13.08
N HIS A 31 7.75 8.93 14.03
CA HIS A 31 8.47 10.19 13.96
C HIS A 31 9.87 10.07 13.38
N LYS A 32 10.37 8.86 13.17
CA LYS A 32 11.64 8.65 12.49
C LYS A 32 11.48 8.84 10.97
N THR A 33 12.59 9.22 10.34
CA THR A 33 12.66 9.50 8.91
C THR A 33 12.86 8.24 8.08
N LEU A 34 12.51 8.29 6.81
CA LEU A 34 12.76 7.21 5.84
C LEU A 34 14.22 6.78 5.82
N SER A 35 15.15 7.73 5.77
CA SER A 35 16.59 7.44 5.69
C SER A 35 17.17 6.76 6.94
N SER A 36 16.44 6.79 8.07
CA SER A 36 16.84 6.06 9.28
C SER A 36 16.51 4.57 9.22
N TYR A 37 15.59 4.17 8.35
CA TYR A 37 15.19 2.77 8.14
C TYR A 37 15.66 2.21 6.81
N LEU A 38 15.64 3.03 5.76
CA LEU A 38 15.94 2.64 4.39
C LEU A 38 17.18 3.38 3.89
N PRO A 39 18.37 2.74 3.91
CA PRO A 39 19.61 3.34 3.45
C PRO A 39 19.55 3.87 2.01
N GLU A 40 18.68 3.31 1.17
CA GLU A 40 18.44 3.73 -0.21
C GLU A 40 17.96 5.19 -0.31
N PHE A 41 17.30 5.68 0.74
CA PHE A 41 16.82 7.07 0.81
C PHE A 41 17.87 8.06 1.30
N LYS A 42 19.08 7.63 1.73
CA LYS A 42 20.14 8.58 2.10
C LYS A 42 20.45 9.51 0.93
N ASN A 43 20.51 10.80 1.22
CA ASN A 43 20.76 11.86 0.22
C ASN A 43 19.71 11.94 -0.91
N LYS A 44 18.50 11.40 -0.70
CA LYS A 44 17.39 11.52 -1.62
C LYS A 44 16.41 12.61 -1.17
N PRO A 45 15.58 13.17 -2.07
CA PRO A 45 14.63 14.23 -1.69
C PRO A 45 13.71 13.87 -0.51
N ALA A 46 13.29 12.61 -0.42
CA ALA A 46 12.43 12.13 0.65
C ALA A 46 13.18 11.62 1.90
N ALA A 47 14.50 11.82 2.01
CA ALA A 47 15.32 11.30 3.12
C ALA A 47 14.78 11.66 4.51
N ASN A 48 14.31 12.88 4.68
CA ASN A 48 13.83 13.43 5.95
C ASN A 48 12.32 13.32 6.15
N VAL A 49 11.59 12.70 5.22
CA VAL A 49 10.16 12.41 5.37
C VAL A 49 9.97 11.40 6.49
N THR A 50 9.05 11.66 7.42
CA THR A 50 8.74 10.74 8.52
C THR A 50 7.72 9.67 8.10
N ILE A 51 7.67 8.56 8.83
CA ILE A 51 6.69 7.51 8.58
C ILE A 51 5.26 8.04 8.77
N LYS A 52 5.04 8.90 9.77
CA LYS A 52 3.74 9.57 9.98
C LYS A 52 3.31 10.37 8.75
N GLN A 53 4.22 11.14 8.16
CA GLN A 53 3.93 11.95 6.97
C GLN A 53 3.59 11.11 5.73
N LEU A 54 4.16 9.92 5.60
CA LEU A 54 3.76 8.98 4.55
C LEU A 54 2.34 8.46 4.76
N LEU A 55 2.03 8.00 5.98
CA LEU A 55 0.71 7.46 6.33
C LEU A 55 -0.41 8.49 6.12
N SER A 56 -0.16 9.75 6.49
CA SER A 56 -1.14 10.85 6.40
C SER A 56 -1.17 11.56 5.05
N HIS A 57 -0.40 11.11 4.05
CA HIS A 57 -0.28 11.79 2.76
C HIS A 57 0.19 13.26 2.85
N THR A 58 1.01 13.56 3.84
CA THR A 58 1.61 14.89 4.03
C THR A 58 3.13 14.92 3.75
N SER A 59 3.65 13.88 3.10
CA SER A 59 5.06 13.70 2.84
C SER A 59 5.64 14.64 1.77
N GLY A 60 4.81 15.21 0.91
CA GLY A 60 5.26 15.92 -0.30
C GLY A 60 5.76 15.00 -1.41
N MET A 61 5.84 13.69 -1.20
CA MET A 61 6.21 12.75 -2.27
C MET A 61 5.18 12.84 -3.40
N PRO A 62 5.61 13.03 -4.66
CA PRO A 62 4.70 13.09 -5.78
C PRO A 62 4.00 11.74 -6.01
N ASN A 63 3.02 11.73 -6.89
CA ASN A 63 2.38 10.52 -7.36
C ASN A 63 2.83 10.21 -8.79
N TYR A 64 2.39 9.10 -9.34
CA TYR A 64 2.78 8.62 -10.67
C TYR A 64 2.38 9.57 -11.83
N ASP A 65 1.51 10.52 -11.61
CA ASP A 65 1.08 11.54 -12.58
C ASP A 65 2.21 12.51 -13.02
N VAL A 66 3.30 12.59 -12.28
CA VAL A 66 4.50 13.34 -12.69
C VAL A 66 5.30 12.64 -13.79
N ILE A 67 5.03 11.36 -14.04
CA ILE A 67 5.66 10.60 -15.13
C ILE A 67 4.74 10.60 -16.34
N LYS A 68 5.21 11.21 -17.43
CA LYS A 68 4.49 11.16 -18.70
C LYS A 68 4.26 9.72 -19.13
N ASP A 69 3.05 9.43 -19.57
CA ASP A 69 2.64 8.10 -20.07
C ASP A 69 2.85 6.96 -19.05
N PHE A 70 2.76 7.26 -17.74
CA PHE A 70 2.94 6.26 -16.68
C PHE A 70 2.08 5.00 -16.93
N PHE A 71 0.79 5.16 -17.22
CA PHE A 71 -0.11 4.03 -17.39
C PHE A 71 0.24 3.14 -18.59
N PRO A 72 0.45 3.65 -19.81
CA PRO A 72 0.80 2.79 -20.95
C PRO A 72 2.25 2.25 -20.88
N ALA A 73 3.18 2.97 -20.28
CA ALA A 73 4.60 2.65 -20.34
C ALA A 73 5.11 1.93 -19.07
N VAL A 74 4.80 2.44 -17.89
CA VAL A 74 5.37 1.96 -16.62
C VAL A 74 4.45 0.93 -15.95
N SER A 75 3.14 1.21 -15.84
CA SER A 75 2.23 0.39 -15.05
C SER A 75 2.02 -1.03 -15.60
N ARG A 76 2.39 -1.26 -16.86
CA ARG A 76 2.28 -2.56 -17.55
C ARG A 76 3.54 -3.42 -17.42
N ARG A 77 4.63 -2.86 -16.89
CA ARG A 77 5.91 -3.57 -16.74
C ARG A 77 6.01 -4.21 -15.37
N SER A 78 6.61 -5.39 -15.34
CA SER A 78 6.98 -6.06 -14.09
C SER A 78 8.27 -5.45 -13.53
N PHE A 79 8.33 -5.27 -12.24
CA PHE A 79 9.49 -4.72 -11.52
C PHE A 79 9.77 -5.54 -10.27
N THR A 80 11.05 -5.65 -9.92
CA THR A 80 11.43 -5.93 -8.53
C THR A 80 11.12 -4.70 -7.67
N ARG A 81 11.09 -4.87 -6.34
CA ARG A 81 10.85 -3.76 -5.40
C ARG A 81 11.85 -2.61 -5.61
N GLU A 82 13.12 -2.98 -5.71
CA GLU A 82 14.23 -2.04 -5.90
C GLU A 82 14.18 -1.34 -7.26
N GLU A 83 13.79 -2.03 -8.31
CA GLU A 83 13.61 -1.43 -9.65
C GLU A 83 12.46 -0.42 -9.64
N TYR A 84 11.32 -0.78 -9.02
CA TYR A 84 10.20 0.16 -8.94
C TYR A 84 10.51 1.37 -8.05
N LEU A 85 11.25 1.17 -6.96
CA LEU A 85 11.72 2.27 -6.12
C LEU A 85 12.54 3.28 -6.93
N LYS A 86 13.42 2.82 -7.84
CA LYS A 86 14.24 3.68 -8.71
C LYS A 86 13.41 4.53 -9.68
N VAL A 87 12.16 4.16 -9.95
CA VAL A 87 11.27 4.96 -10.82
C VAL A 87 11.00 6.34 -10.21
N TYR A 88 10.98 6.45 -8.88
CA TYR A 88 10.54 7.67 -8.21
C TYR A 88 11.43 8.18 -7.07
N ILE A 89 12.43 7.40 -6.62
CA ILE A 89 13.24 7.74 -5.44
C ILE A 89 13.98 9.08 -5.55
N ASP A 90 14.29 9.50 -6.78
CA ASP A 90 14.96 10.76 -7.09
C ASP A 90 13.98 11.91 -7.41
N SER A 91 12.67 11.68 -7.37
CA SER A 91 11.68 12.70 -7.62
C SER A 91 11.70 13.78 -6.54
N ALA A 92 11.70 15.04 -6.96
CA ALA A 92 11.60 16.17 -6.04
C ALA A 92 10.28 16.12 -5.26
N LEU A 93 10.30 16.55 -4.00
CA LEU A 93 9.08 16.73 -3.24
C LEU A 93 8.24 17.87 -3.83
N SER A 94 6.94 17.68 -3.91
CA SER A 94 6.00 18.69 -4.43
C SER A 94 5.80 19.86 -3.46
N PHE A 95 6.13 19.66 -2.19
CA PHE A 95 6.05 20.67 -1.12
C PHE A 95 6.85 20.18 0.11
N GLU A 96 7.07 21.09 1.05
CA GLU A 96 7.74 20.79 2.31
C GLU A 96 6.92 19.79 3.15
N PRO A 97 7.50 18.67 3.62
CA PRO A 97 6.81 17.65 4.40
C PRO A 97 6.08 18.21 5.62
N GLY A 98 4.83 17.82 5.80
CA GLY A 98 3.99 18.26 6.91
C GLY A 98 3.17 19.53 6.65
N THR A 99 3.40 20.23 5.53
CA THR A 99 2.72 21.53 5.29
C THR A 99 1.39 21.42 4.55
N ARG A 100 1.18 20.34 3.78
CA ARG A 100 -0.04 20.14 2.98
C ARG A 100 -0.37 18.66 2.85
N TYR A 101 -1.60 18.37 2.48
CA TYR A 101 -2.05 17.07 2.04
C TYR A 101 -1.92 16.94 0.52
N ALA A 102 -1.31 15.85 0.05
CA ALA A 102 -1.38 15.41 -1.32
C ALA A 102 -1.26 13.88 -1.39
N TYR A 103 -2.28 13.25 -1.96
CA TYR A 103 -2.34 11.81 -2.10
C TYR A 103 -1.14 11.26 -2.90
N SER A 104 -0.44 10.29 -2.34
CA SER A 104 0.70 9.63 -3.00
C SER A 104 0.62 8.12 -2.86
N SER A 105 0.51 7.42 -3.98
CA SER A 105 0.64 5.96 -4.02
C SER A 105 2.08 5.54 -3.77
N TRP A 106 3.07 6.29 -4.25
CA TRP A 106 4.47 5.98 -3.98
C TRP A 106 4.83 6.03 -2.49
N GLY A 107 4.21 6.92 -1.73
CA GLY A 107 4.34 6.92 -0.28
C GLY A 107 3.91 5.59 0.34
N TYR A 108 2.80 5.04 -0.10
CA TYR A 108 2.30 3.75 0.39
C TYR A 108 3.05 2.54 -0.14
N PHE A 109 3.55 2.57 -1.38
CA PHE A 109 4.50 1.56 -1.85
C PHE A 109 5.75 1.55 -0.98
N THR A 110 6.27 2.74 -0.64
CA THR A 110 7.43 2.89 0.25
C THR A 110 7.14 2.32 1.65
N LEU A 111 5.93 2.48 2.18
CA LEU A 111 5.53 1.86 3.45
C LEU A 111 5.49 0.33 3.36
N GLY A 112 4.97 -0.22 2.26
CA GLY A 112 5.03 -1.67 2.00
C GLY A 112 6.47 -2.19 1.92
N TYR A 113 7.33 -1.48 1.21
CA TYR A 113 8.76 -1.81 1.11
C TYR A 113 9.46 -1.72 2.48
N LEU A 114 9.14 -0.71 3.27
CA LEU A 114 9.67 -0.52 4.62
C LEU A 114 9.38 -1.73 5.51
N VAL A 115 8.14 -2.21 5.55
CA VAL A 115 7.79 -3.35 6.40
C VAL A 115 8.48 -4.63 5.93
N GLU A 116 8.67 -4.85 4.62
CA GLU A 116 9.47 -5.96 4.10
C GLU A 116 10.93 -5.88 4.59
N LYS A 117 11.56 -4.72 4.50
CA LYS A 117 12.97 -4.51 4.91
C LYS A 117 13.19 -4.67 6.41
N ILE A 118 12.27 -4.18 7.23
CA ILE A 118 12.40 -4.26 8.70
C ILE A 118 12.16 -5.66 9.21
N THR A 119 11.19 -6.39 8.63
CA THR A 119 10.79 -7.71 9.14
C THR A 119 11.52 -8.86 8.47
N GLY A 120 12.08 -8.66 7.28
CA GLY A 120 12.68 -9.71 6.45
C GLY A 120 11.64 -10.65 5.83
N LYS A 121 10.34 -10.36 5.96
CA LYS A 121 9.23 -11.13 5.36
C LYS A 121 8.62 -10.38 4.18
N SER A 122 8.00 -11.11 3.25
CA SER A 122 7.26 -10.46 2.17
C SER A 122 6.03 -9.72 2.70
N TYR A 123 5.64 -8.64 2.03
CA TYR A 123 4.42 -7.90 2.34
C TYR A 123 3.18 -8.81 2.32
N ALA A 124 3.11 -9.74 1.37
CA ALA A 124 2.00 -10.68 1.26
C ALA A 124 1.93 -11.64 2.45
N ASP A 125 3.09 -12.16 2.92
CA ASP A 125 3.14 -13.02 4.11
C ASP A 125 2.76 -12.25 5.37
N LEU A 126 3.25 -11.02 5.52
CA LEU A 126 2.90 -10.15 6.65
C LEU A 126 1.39 -9.87 6.69
N MET A 127 0.78 -9.51 5.55
CA MET A 127 -0.67 -9.31 5.45
C MET A 127 -1.43 -10.56 5.87
N LYS A 128 -1.01 -11.72 5.37
CA LYS A 128 -1.63 -13.01 5.67
C LYS A 128 -1.51 -13.36 7.15
N GLU A 129 -0.29 -13.33 7.70
CA GLU A 129 0.00 -13.80 9.06
C GLU A 129 -0.50 -12.84 10.13
N GLU A 130 -0.40 -11.54 9.90
CA GLU A 130 -0.66 -10.55 10.94
C GLU A 130 -2.05 -9.92 10.87
N ILE A 131 -2.73 -10.01 9.73
CA ILE A 131 -4.06 -9.42 9.54
C ILE A 131 -5.08 -10.48 9.12
N PHE A 132 -4.89 -11.14 7.97
CA PHE A 132 -5.96 -11.95 7.39
C PHE A 132 -6.27 -13.19 8.24
N ILE A 133 -5.27 -13.95 8.66
CA ILE A 133 -5.48 -15.13 9.53
C ILE A 133 -6.09 -14.74 10.88
N PRO A 134 -5.54 -13.77 11.65
CA PRO A 134 -6.10 -13.40 12.95
C PRO A 134 -7.52 -12.82 12.89
N LEU A 135 -7.89 -12.20 11.76
CA LEU A 135 -9.23 -11.65 11.54
C LEU A 135 -10.17 -12.60 10.82
N LYS A 136 -9.69 -13.81 10.45
CA LYS A 136 -10.45 -14.81 9.69
C LYS A 136 -10.93 -14.29 8.33
N MET A 137 -10.11 -13.48 7.66
CA MET A 137 -10.33 -12.95 6.33
C MET A 137 -9.84 -13.98 5.28
N GLU A 138 -10.56 -15.09 5.16
CA GLU A 138 -10.12 -16.28 4.40
C GLU A 138 -10.15 -16.08 2.88
N HIS A 139 -10.83 -15.04 2.42
CA HIS A 139 -11.00 -14.71 1.01
C HIS A 139 -10.23 -13.46 0.59
N SER A 140 -9.26 -13.03 1.41
CA SER A 140 -8.41 -11.86 1.16
C SER A 140 -6.96 -12.26 0.88
N GLY A 141 -6.26 -11.44 0.10
CA GLY A 141 -4.86 -11.67 -0.20
C GLY A 141 -4.23 -10.55 -1.02
N SER A 142 -2.90 -10.60 -1.15
CA SER A 142 -2.15 -9.78 -2.09
C SER A 142 -2.13 -10.49 -3.45
N TYR A 143 -2.46 -9.78 -4.53
CA TYR A 143 -2.59 -10.34 -5.87
C TYR A 143 -1.33 -10.14 -6.69
N TYR A 144 -0.92 -11.21 -7.35
CA TYR A 144 0.11 -11.20 -8.39
C TYR A 144 -0.48 -11.73 -9.69
N HIS A 145 -0.13 -11.15 -10.82
CA HIS A 145 -0.71 -11.51 -12.13
C HIS A 145 -0.49 -12.98 -12.53
N THR A 146 0.49 -13.65 -11.94
CA THR A 146 0.74 -15.09 -12.14
C THR A 146 -0.15 -15.99 -11.27
N GLN A 147 -0.92 -15.40 -10.34
CA GLN A 147 -1.76 -16.14 -9.40
C GLN A 147 -3.16 -16.34 -9.94
N VAL A 148 -3.66 -17.57 -9.86
CA VAL A 148 -5.08 -17.87 -10.08
C VAL A 148 -5.83 -17.68 -8.76
N VAL A 149 -6.74 -16.70 -8.73
CA VAL A 149 -7.62 -16.44 -7.58
C VAL A 149 -9.03 -16.88 -7.95
N PRO A 150 -9.51 -18.02 -7.41
CA PRO A 150 -10.87 -18.50 -7.69
C PRO A 150 -11.92 -17.46 -7.31
N ASN A 151 -13.00 -17.36 -8.09
CA ASN A 151 -14.11 -16.44 -7.88
C ASN A 151 -13.73 -14.95 -7.88
N ARG A 152 -12.63 -14.58 -8.56
CA ARG A 152 -12.26 -13.17 -8.71
C ARG A 152 -13.12 -12.51 -9.79
N ALA A 153 -13.75 -11.39 -9.43
CA ALA A 153 -14.48 -10.56 -10.40
C ALA A 153 -13.52 -9.95 -11.43
N THR A 154 -13.98 -9.88 -12.68
CA THR A 154 -13.28 -9.20 -13.77
C THR A 154 -13.72 -7.74 -13.81
N GLY A 155 -12.77 -6.81 -13.93
CA GLY A 155 -13.05 -5.39 -14.12
C GLY A 155 -13.34 -5.06 -15.58
N TYR A 156 -14.21 -4.09 -15.79
CA TYR A 156 -14.55 -3.55 -17.11
C TYR A 156 -14.52 -2.03 -17.06
N ASP A 157 -14.10 -1.43 -18.17
CA ASP A 157 -14.23 0.01 -18.40
C ASP A 157 -15.42 0.28 -19.33
N TYR A 158 -16.07 1.42 -19.16
CA TYR A 158 -17.14 1.86 -20.07
C TYR A 158 -16.64 3.03 -20.92
N SER A 159 -16.51 2.78 -22.22
CA SER A 159 -16.03 3.77 -23.18
C SER A 159 -16.70 3.60 -24.54
N PHE A 160 -16.84 4.69 -25.27
CA PHE A 160 -17.43 4.70 -26.63
C PHE A 160 -18.80 4.00 -26.74
N GLY A 161 -19.62 4.08 -25.69
CA GLY A 161 -20.96 3.50 -25.67
C GLY A 161 -21.02 2.00 -25.41
N GLY A 162 -19.93 1.38 -24.91
CA GLY A 162 -19.87 -0.05 -24.59
C GLY A 162 -18.90 -0.40 -23.47
N PHE A 163 -18.99 -1.65 -22.98
CA PHE A 163 -18.04 -2.20 -22.04
C PHE A 163 -16.81 -2.75 -22.77
N THR A 164 -15.65 -2.44 -22.26
CA THR A 164 -14.36 -2.99 -22.70
C THR A 164 -13.66 -3.63 -21.51
N SER A 165 -12.76 -4.58 -21.77
CA SER A 165 -11.90 -5.11 -20.69
C SER A 165 -11.02 -4.00 -20.15
N SER A 166 -10.87 -3.95 -18.83
CA SER A 166 -9.93 -3.01 -18.20
C SER A 166 -8.50 -3.25 -18.67
N ASP A 167 -7.74 -2.18 -18.78
CA ASP A 167 -6.33 -2.23 -19.15
C ASP A 167 -5.52 -3.10 -18.17
N PHE A 168 -4.61 -3.88 -18.72
CA PHE A 168 -3.68 -4.66 -17.91
C PHE A 168 -2.74 -3.74 -17.13
N ARG A 169 -2.61 -4.02 -15.83
CA ARG A 169 -1.62 -3.41 -14.93
C ARG A 169 -0.87 -4.50 -14.21
N ASP A 170 0.45 -4.41 -14.19
CA ASP A 170 1.26 -5.32 -13.42
C ASP A 170 1.19 -4.95 -11.93
N GLN A 171 0.82 -5.92 -11.09
CA GLN A 171 0.60 -5.67 -9.66
C GLN A 171 1.91 -5.53 -8.87
N SER A 172 3.08 -5.81 -9.48
CA SER A 172 4.39 -5.61 -8.83
C SER A 172 4.62 -4.15 -8.40
N ASN A 173 3.99 -3.21 -9.10
CA ASN A 173 4.10 -1.77 -8.83
C ASN A 173 2.93 -1.19 -8.02
N THR A 174 2.02 -2.04 -7.51
CA THR A 174 0.89 -1.61 -6.67
C THR A 174 0.93 -2.15 -5.23
N MET A 175 2.03 -2.81 -4.84
CA MET A 175 2.21 -3.31 -3.47
C MET A 175 1.92 -2.23 -2.43
N GLY A 176 1.08 -2.55 -1.46
CA GLY A 176 0.70 -1.62 -0.39
C GLY A 176 -0.23 -0.50 -0.82
N THR A 177 -0.48 -0.33 -2.12
CA THR A 177 -1.27 0.79 -2.67
C THR A 177 -2.60 0.36 -3.27
N GLY A 178 -2.69 -0.89 -3.78
CA GLY A 178 -3.86 -1.34 -4.53
C GLY A 178 -3.81 -2.80 -4.96
N ASP A 179 -2.88 -3.59 -4.44
CA ASP A 179 -2.63 -4.98 -4.81
C ASP A 179 -3.53 -6.00 -4.10
N LEU A 180 -4.32 -5.57 -3.10
CA LEU A 180 -5.15 -6.51 -2.36
C LEU A 180 -6.46 -6.84 -3.08
N TYR A 181 -6.87 -8.09 -2.94
CA TYR A 181 -8.23 -8.53 -3.20
C TYR A 181 -8.93 -8.94 -1.90
N SER A 182 -10.25 -8.80 -1.86
CA SER A 182 -11.05 -9.15 -0.69
C SER A 182 -12.51 -9.40 -1.07
N THR A 183 -13.30 -9.84 -0.10
CA THR A 183 -14.76 -9.90 -0.16
C THR A 183 -15.39 -8.82 0.74
N VAL A 184 -16.70 -8.59 0.59
CA VAL A 184 -17.42 -7.64 1.45
C VAL A 184 -17.40 -8.11 2.91
N GLU A 185 -17.54 -9.40 3.15
CA GLU A 185 -17.55 -10.01 4.48
C GLU A 185 -16.18 -9.85 5.17
N ASP A 186 -15.09 -10.11 4.44
CA ASP A 186 -13.73 -9.93 4.98
C ASP A 186 -13.43 -8.45 5.28
N MET A 187 -13.84 -7.54 4.39
CA MET A 187 -13.69 -6.10 4.65
C MET A 187 -14.54 -5.63 5.83
N PHE A 188 -15.71 -6.23 6.05
CA PHE A 188 -16.49 -5.97 7.25
C PHE A 188 -15.80 -6.49 8.51
N ALA A 189 -15.17 -7.67 8.47
CA ALA A 189 -14.35 -8.19 9.57
C ALA A 189 -13.17 -7.24 9.90
N PHE A 190 -12.52 -6.68 8.87
CA PHE A 190 -11.46 -5.66 9.05
C PHE A 190 -12.02 -4.38 9.69
N HIS A 191 -13.16 -3.88 9.23
CA HIS A 191 -13.83 -2.72 9.83
C HIS A 191 -14.15 -2.96 11.31
N LEU A 192 -14.72 -4.12 11.66
CA LEU A 192 -14.98 -4.46 13.06
C LEU A 192 -13.71 -4.58 13.90
N ALA A 193 -12.60 -5.00 13.31
CA ALA A 193 -11.32 -5.06 14.02
C ALA A 193 -10.84 -3.66 14.43
N ILE A 194 -10.96 -2.67 13.54
CA ILE A 194 -10.65 -1.27 13.85
C ILE A 194 -11.62 -0.74 14.92
N ALA A 195 -12.93 -0.90 14.72
CA ALA A 195 -13.95 -0.38 15.64
C ALA A 195 -13.83 -0.94 17.06
N ASN A 196 -13.35 -2.16 17.22
CA ASN A 196 -13.22 -2.84 18.50
C ASN A 196 -11.77 -2.91 19.03
N ASN A 197 -10.82 -2.18 18.44
CA ASN A 197 -9.40 -2.19 18.80
C ASN A 197 -8.81 -3.63 18.82
N LYS A 198 -9.23 -4.46 17.87
CA LYS A 198 -8.73 -5.83 17.76
C LYS A 198 -7.40 -5.82 17.01
N LEU A 199 -6.39 -6.51 17.53
CA LEU A 199 -5.00 -6.58 17.08
C LEU A 199 -4.20 -5.30 17.35
N LEU A 200 -4.77 -4.13 17.06
CA LEU A 200 -4.16 -2.83 17.32
C LEU A 200 -4.74 -2.25 18.61
N ASN A 201 -3.88 -1.70 19.47
CA ASN A 201 -4.32 -1.07 20.71
C ASN A 201 -5.09 0.24 20.42
N LYS A 202 -5.88 0.68 21.43
CA LYS A 202 -6.75 1.86 21.31
C LYS A 202 -6.00 3.14 20.92
N GLN A 203 -4.78 3.33 21.45
CA GLN A 203 -4.00 4.53 21.15
C GLN A 203 -3.65 4.60 19.66
N LEU A 204 -3.12 3.51 19.10
CA LEU A 204 -2.73 3.45 17.69
C LEU A 204 -3.95 3.38 16.77
N THR A 205 -5.07 2.79 17.22
CA THR A 205 -6.34 2.86 16.47
C THR A 205 -6.82 4.31 16.35
N ASN A 206 -6.76 5.09 17.42
CA ASN A 206 -7.10 6.51 17.39
C ASN A 206 -6.12 7.34 16.53
N GLU A 207 -4.86 6.95 16.46
CA GLU A 207 -3.86 7.60 15.57
C GLU A 207 -4.14 7.29 14.08
N MET A 208 -4.79 6.16 13.79
CA MET A 208 -5.15 5.74 12.44
C MET A 208 -6.38 6.50 11.91
N LEU A 209 -7.33 6.87 12.77
CA LEU A 209 -8.60 7.52 12.44
C LEU A 209 -8.48 9.04 12.42
#